data_f3177ae7e96889267adeae0d51ed98c2
#
_entry.id   f3177ae7e96889267adeae0d51ed98c2
#
_cell.length_a   1.000
_cell.length_b   1.000
_cell.length_c   1.000
_cell.angle_alpha   90.00
_cell.angle_beta   90.00
_cell.angle_gamma   90.00
#
_symmetry.space_group_name_H-M   'P 1'
#
loop_
_entity.id
_entity.type
_entity.pdbx_description
1 polymer ?
#
loop_
_entity_poly.entity_id
_entity_poly.type
_entity_poly.pdbx_seq_one_letter_code
_entity_poly.pdbx_strand_id
1 'polypeptide(L)'
;DMNQFVSGWKNKDFQYELGPTRGSFPHLIMDGNSIYDLDDAMIFARFWGWSVENHGISTITRPISALKPSISMTSNGFIIQPPSGSKTGQVFLGYDHEFSNLMIENANTTNLSEIILSSNQQDDGHAIYEAGSLSRFDLKPIRVNVEQSENIQAPIFISYIFYGSGNEIVSEGEQEINLVQIPESFALNQNYPNPFNPLTKIQYQLPYQTDVNLSIYDILGNEVIV
;
A
#
# COMPACT_ATOMS: atom_id res chain seq x y z
N ASP A 1 -4.89 -22.88 -7.62
CA ASP A 1 -5.08 -21.72 -8.49
C ASP A 1 -6.15 -20.84 -7.87
N MET A 2 -5.88 -19.52 -7.80
CA MET A 2 -6.76 -18.54 -7.15
C MET A 2 -8.19 -18.58 -7.72
N ASN A 3 -8.34 -18.72 -9.02
CA ASN A 3 -9.67 -18.75 -9.62
C ASN A 3 -10.50 -19.98 -9.18
N GLN A 4 -9.86 -21.13 -9.01
CA GLN A 4 -10.52 -22.34 -8.51
C GLN A 4 -10.91 -22.17 -7.04
N PHE A 5 -10.02 -21.64 -6.21
CA PHE A 5 -10.30 -21.36 -4.81
C PHE A 5 -11.44 -20.37 -4.64
N VAL A 6 -11.39 -19.23 -5.35
CA VAL A 6 -12.44 -18.21 -5.32
C VAL A 6 -13.78 -18.74 -5.86
N SER A 7 -13.74 -19.53 -6.93
CA SER A 7 -14.95 -20.16 -7.49
C SER A 7 -15.55 -21.18 -6.52
N GLY A 8 -14.71 -21.99 -5.87
CA GLY A 8 -15.12 -22.93 -4.84
C GLY A 8 -15.80 -22.22 -3.68
N TRP A 9 -15.17 -21.18 -3.16
CA TRP A 9 -15.72 -20.34 -2.09
C TRP A 9 -17.10 -19.77 -2.44
N LYS A 10 -17.21 -19.16 -3.63
CA LYS A 10 -18.47 -18.56 -4.10
C LYS A 10 -19.60 -19.58 -4.27
N ASN A 11 -19.27 -20.75 -4.82
CA ASN A 11 -20.23 -21.78 -5.14
C ASN A 11 -20.42 -22.79 -4.00
N LYS A 12 -19.68 -22.64 -2.90
CA LYS A 12 -19.59 -23.60 -1.78
C LYS A 12 -19.24 -25.02 -2.26
N ASP A 13 -18.30 -25.08 -3.20
CA ASP A 13 -17.74 -26.35 -3.68
C ASP A 13 -16.54 -26.72 -2.81
N PHE A 14 -16.80 -27.54 -1.81
CA PHE A 14 -15.82 -27.87 -0.76
C PHE A 14 -14.64 -28.74 -1.24
N GLN A 15 -14.62 -29.16 -2.50
CA GLN A 15 -13.43 -29.82 -3.04
C GLN A 15 -12.20 -28.90 -3.15
N TYR A 16 -12.41 -27.58 -3.08
CA TYR A 16 -11.37 -26.56 -3.10
C TYR A 16 -11.13 -25.89 -1.74
N GLU A 17 -11.76 -26.43 -0.70
CA GLU A 17 -11.53 -26.00 0.68
C GLU A 17 -10.12 -26.37 1.12
N LEU A 18 -9.46 -25.52 1.87
CA LEU A 18 -8.05 -25.67 2.28
C LEU A 18 -7.87 -25.83 3.78
N GLY A 19 -8.82 -25.43 4.57
CA GLY A 19 -8.72 -25.43 6.02
C GLY A 19 -9.79 -26.24 6.73
N PRO A 20 -9.58 -26.59 7.99
CA PRO A 20 -8.32 -26.51 8.72
C PRO A 20 -7.23 -27.46 8.18
N THR A 21 -6.01 -27.30 8.64
CA THR A 21 -4.87 -28.12 8.20
C THR A 21 -4.18 -28.80 9.38
N ARG A 22 -3.52 -29.93 9.09
CA ARG A 22 -2.60 -30.63 10.02
C ARG A 22 -1.18 -30.64 9.44
N GLY A 23 -0.19 -30.68 10.31
CA GLY A 23 1.21 -30.76 9.92
C GLY A 23 1.91 -29.42 9.96
N SER A 24 3.09 -29.38 9.35
CA SER A 24 3.95 -28.19 9.31
C SER A 24 4.13 -27.71 7.88
N PHE A 25 4.08 -26.42 7.70
CA PHE A 25 4.31 -25.80 6.40
C PHE A 25 5.71 -26.13 5.85
N PRO A 26 5.91 -26.43 4.57
CA PRO A 26 4.90 -26.42 3.49
C PRO A 26 4.13 -27.76 3.31
N HIS A 27 4.36 -28.76 4.14
CA HIS A 27 3.77 -30.09 4.04
C HIS A 27 2.48 -30.19 4.88
N LEU A 28 1.51 -29.36 4.55
CA LEU A 28 0.21 -29.37 5.21
C LEU A 28 -0.71 -30.42 4.60
N ILE A 29 -1.48 -31.09 5.46
CA ILE A 29 -2.55 -32.00 5.07
C ILE A 29 -3.85 -31.25 5.28
N MET A 30 -4.62 -31.05 4.22
CA MET A 30 -5.94 -30.43 4.27
C MET A 30 -6.90 -31.35 5.00
N ASP A 31 -7.64 -30.82 5.96
CA ASP A 31 -8.62 -31.54 6.77
C ASP A 31 -9.94 -30.75 6.75
N GLY A 32 -10.53 -30.63 5.56
CA GLY A 32 -11.66 -29.77 5.30
C GLY A 32 -12.83 -30.01 6.27
N ASN A 33 -13.45 -28.94 6.71
CA ASN A 33 -14.54 -28.93 7.68
C ASN A 33 -15.90 -28.57 7.05
N SER A 34 -15.95 -28.42 5.72
CA SER A 34 -17.10 -27.99 4.93
C SER A 34 -17.57 -26.56 5.29
N ILE A 35 -16.62 -25.71 5.68
CA ILE A 35 -16.85 -24.29 5.98
C ILE A 35 -15.75 -23.48 5.31
N TYR A 36 -16.11 -22.63 4.38
CA TYR A 36 -15.18 -21.63 3.87
C TYR A 36 -15.09 -20.47 4.86
N ASP A 37 -13.91 -20.24 5.44
CA ASP A 37 -13.65 -19.18 6.39
C ASP A 37 -12.25 -18.56 6.21
N LEU A 38 -11.84 -17.75 7.17
CA LEU A 38 -10.57 -17.03 7.10
C LEU A 38 -9.37 -17.99 7.10
N ASP A 39 -9.48 -19.16 7.73
CA ASP A 39 -8.41 -20.15 7.76
C ASP A 39 -8.07 -20.65 6.35
N ASP A 40 -9.09 -20.90 5.50
CA ASP A 40 -8.87 -21.26 4.09
C ASP A 40 -8.12 -20.17 3.32
N ALA A 41 -8.54 -18.93 3.51
CA ALA A 41 -7.91 -17.79 2.86
C ALA A 41 -6.44 -17.62 3.30
N MET A 42 -6.16 -17.76 4.60
CA MET A 42 -4.81 -17.68 5.14
C MET A 42 -3.92 -18.84 4.66
N ILE A 43 -4.45 -20.05 4.58
CA ILE A 43 -3.71 -21.20 4.06
C ILE A 43 -3.41 -20.99 2.58
N PHE A 44 -4.38 -20.51 1.81
CA PHE A 44 -4.16 -20.17 0.40
C PHE A 44 -3.04 -19.14 0.24
N ALA A 45 -3.08 -18.03 1.00
CA ALA A 45 -2.08 -16.97 0.94
C ALA A 45 -0.67 -17.50 1.29
N ARG A 46 -0.54 -18.35 2.31
CA ARG A 46 0.73 -18.96 2.69
C ARG A 46 1.30 -19.87 1.61
N PHE A 47 0.47 -20.70 0.97
CA PHE A 47 0.91 -21.55 -0.15
C PHE A 47 1.31 -20.72 -1.37
N TRP A 48 0.56 -19.66 -1.64
CA TRP A 48 0.89 -18.76 -2.73
C TRP A 48 2.26 -18.11 -2.50
N GLY A 49 2.49 -17.50 -1.33
CA GLY A 49 3.78 -16.93 -0.96
C GLY A 49 4.92 -17.93 -1.08
N TRP A 50 4.74 -19.14 -0.53
CA TRP A 50 5.75 -20.20 -0.63
C TRP A 50 6.01 -20.63 -2.08
N SER A 51 4.98 -20.74 -2.90
CA SER A 51 5.11 -21.09 -4.31
C SER A 51 5.91 -20.04 -5.08
N VAL A 52 5.67 -18.77 -4.81
CA VAL A 52 6.41 -17.65 -5.39
C VAL A 52 7.89 -17.71 -4.99
N GLU A 53 8.19 -17.95 -3.71
CA GLU A 53 9.57 -18.00 -3.20
C GLU A 53 10.36 -19.21 -3.74
N ASN A 54 9.73 -20.38 -3.87
CA ASN A 54 10.44 -21.62 -4.15
C ASN A 54 10.42 -22.05 -5.61
N HIS A 55 9.46 -21.62 -6.39
CA HIS A 55 9.35 -22.00 -7.80
C HIS A 55 9.64 -20.84 -8.75
N GLY A 56 9.84 -19.64 -8.20
CA GLY A 56 9.89 -18.41 -8.95
C GLY A 56 8.56 -18.16 -9.66
N ILE A 57 8.23 -16.92 -9.88
CA ILE A 57 7.23 -16.60 -10.90
C ILE A 57 7.86 -17.12 -12.20
N SER A 58 7.25 -18.14 -12.79
CA SER A 58 7.62 -18.56 -14.14
C SER A 58 7.69 -17.28 -14.96
N THR A 59 8.89 -16.87 -15.34
CA THR A 59 9.11 -15.71 -16.19
C THR A 59 8.57 -16.04 -17.57
N ILE A 60 7.26 -16.10 -17.67
CA ILE A 60 6.60 -15.92 -18.93
C ILE A 60 6.95 -14.48 -19.28
N THR A 61 7.82 -14.30 -20.25
CA THR A 61 8.08 -13.02 -20.90
C THR A 61 6.77 -12.60 -21.60
N ARG A 62 5.82 -12.14 -20.78
CA ARG A 62 4.62 -11.48 -21.29
C ARG A 62 5.01 -10.02 -21.50
N PRO A 63 4.47 -9.37 -22.52
CA PRO A 63 4.66 -7.94 -22.65
C PRO A 63 4.21 -7.31 -21.33
N ILE A 64 5.14 -6.65 -20.64
CA ILE A 64 4.86 -5.91 -19.42
C ILE A 64 3.70 -5.00 -19.77
N SER A 65 2.58 -5.19 -19.09
CA SER A 65 1.44 -4.30 -19.27
C SER A 65 1.91 -2.89 -18.94
N ALA A 66 1.69 -1.96 -19.87
CA ALA A 66 2.02 -0.55 -19.65
C ALA A 66 1.15 0.08 -18.55
N LEU A 67 0.18 -0.67 -18.02
CA LEU A 67 -0.71 -0.21 -16.95
C LEU A 67 0.02 -0.26 -15.61
N LYS A 68 0.09 0.88 -14.96
CA LYS A 68 0.64 1.01 -13.61
C LYS A 68 -0.50 1.37 -12.65
N PRO A 69 -0.43 0.94 -11.38
CA PRO A 69 -1.32 1.47 -10.37
C PRO A 69 -1.08 2.97 -10.24
N SER A 70 -2.12 3.75 -10.04
CA SER A 70 -1.96 5.15 -9.69
C SER A 70 -1.81 5.28 -8.18
N ILE A 71 -0.86 6.09 -7.75
CA ILE A 71 -0.63 6.41 -6.34
C ILE A 71 -0.98 7.87 -6.13
N SER A 72 -1.90 8.13 -5.21
CA SER A 72 -2.31 9.48 -4.83
C SER A 72 -2.04 9.71 -3.36
N MET A 73 -1.39 10.84 -3.04
CA MET A 73 -1.08 11.22 -1.67
C MET A 73 -2.35 11.71 -0.95
N THR A 74 -2.40 11.45 0.35
CA THR A 74 -3.42 11.96 1.27
C THR A 74 -2.74 12.76 2.38
N SER A 75 -3.50 13.37 3.29
CA SER A 75 -2.95 14.12 4.42
C SER A 75 -2.09 13.26 5.34
N ASN A 76 -2.38 11.97 5.45
CA ASN A 76 -1.74 11.06 6.39
C ASN A 76 -1.28 9.74 5.74
N GLY A 77 -0.93 9.76 4.45
CA GLY A 77 -0.47 8.57 3.75
C GLY A 77 -0.73 8.61 2.24
N PHE A 78 -1.18 7.51 1.67
CA PHE A 78 -1.43 7.40 0.24
C PHE A 78 -2.48 6.34 -0.10
N ILE A 79 -3.00 6.43 -1.32
CA ILE A 79 -3.94 5.47 -1.87
C ILE A 79 -3.31 4.84 -3.11
N ILE A 80 -3.30 3.52 -3.16
CA ILE A 80 -2.91 2.74 -4.34
C ILE A 80 -4.20 2.34 -5.05
N GLN A 81 -4.38 2.81 -6.27
CA GLN A 81 -5.49 2.42 -7.14
C GLN A 81 -4.98 1.32 -8.08
N PRO A 82 -5.41 0.06 -7.93
CA PRO A 82 -5.09 -1.00 -8.88
C PRO A 82 -5.55 -0.63 -10.30
N PRO A 83 -4.83 -1.08 -11.33
CA PRO A 83 -5.28 -0.88 -12.71
C PRO A 83 -6.62 -1.54 -12.99
N SER A 84 -7.37 -0.99 -13.93
CA SER A 84 -8.62 -1.61 -14.40
C SER A 84 -8.39 -3.04 -14.89
N GLY A 85 -9.31 -3.92 -14.57
CA GLY A 85 -9.21 -5.36 -14.86
C GLY A 85 -8.52 -6.18 -13.77
N SER A 86 -7.97 -5.56 -12.74
CA SER A 86 -7.33 -6.27 -11.62
C SER A 86 -8.38 -6.98 -10.77
N LYS A 87 -8.27 -8.30 -10.65
CA LYS A 87 -9.15 -9.15 -9.84
C LYS A 87 -8.49 -9.66 -8.57
N THR A 88 -7.18 -9.89 -8.65
CA THR A 88 -6.36 -10.28 -7.49
C THR A 88 -5.06 -9.51 -7.54
N GLY A 89 -4.38 -9.40 -6.40
CA GLY A 89 -3.09 -8.77 -6.37
C GLY A 89 -2.43 -8.83 -5.00
N GLN A 90 -1.15 -8.57 -5.03
CA GLN A 90 -0.30 -8.44 -3.86
C GLN A 90 0.44 -7.12 -3.94
N VAL A 91 0.52 -6.43 -2.82
CA VAL A 91 1.33 -5.24 -2.64
C VAL A 91 2.24 -5.47 -1.43
N PHE A 92 3.52 -5.33 -1.66
CA PHE A 92 4.55 -5.34 -0.64
C PHE A 92 5.00 -3.91 -0.39
N LEU A 93 5.07 -3.53 0.88
CA LEU A 93 5.53 -2.22 1.33
C LEU A 93 6.78 -2.41 2.19
N GLY A 94 7.90 -1.85 1.77
CA GLY A 94 9.13 -1.76 2.54
C GLY A 94 9.29 -0.35 3.09
N TYR A 95 9.57 -0.20 4.38
CA TYR A 95 9.70 1.09 5.05
C TYR A 95 10.66 1.01 6.22
N ASP A 96 11.18 2.15 6.64
CA ASP A 96 12.02 2.20 7.82
C ASP A 96 11.15 2.28 9.08
N HIS A 97 11.09 1.19 9.84
CA HIS A 97 10.25 1.05 11.02
C HIS A 97 10.66 1.94 12.20
N GLU A 98 11.90 2.45 12.20
CA GLU A 98 12.35 3.40 13.22
C GLU A 98 11.69 4.78 13.03
N PHE A 99 11.31 5.11 11.79
CA PHE A 99 10.80 6.43 11.42
C PHE A 99 9.36 6.40 10.90
N SER A 100 8.84 5.27 10.55
CA SER A 100 7.50 5.14 9.96
C SER A 100 6.74 3.98 10.56
N ASN A 101 5.46 4.16 10.80
CA ASN A 101 4.51 3.11 11.12
C ASN A 101 3.40 3.12 10.07
N LEU A 102 3.14 1.98 9.45
CA LEU A 102 2.13 1.87 8.41
C LEU A 102 0.89 1.15 8.92
N MET A 103 -0.27 1.68 8.57
CA MET A 103 -1.56 1.05 8.80
C MET A 103 -2.30 0.92 7.47
N ILE A 104 -2.53 -0.31 7.03
CA ILE A 104 -3.29 -0.57 5.81
C ILE A 104 -4.77 -0.61 6.16
N GLU A 105 -5.52 0.34 5.63
CA GLU A 105 -6.97 0.39 5.78
C GLU A 105 -7.66 -0.08 4.50
N ASN A 106 -8.69 -0.88 4.68
CA ASN A 106 -9.58 -1.20 3.58
C ASN A 106 -10.47 -0.01 3.27
N ALA A 107 -10.25 0.63 2.15
CA ALA A 107 -10.95 1.85 1.74
C ALA A 107 -12.47 1.72 1.64
N ASN A 108 -13.04 0.51 1.77
CA ASN A 108 -14.50 0.30 1.80
C ASN A 108 -14.85 -1.07 2.43
N THR A 109 -15.10 -1.08 3.71
CA THR A 109 -15.51 -2.26 4.49
C THR A 109 -16.99 -2.64 4.35
N THR A 110 -17.75 -2.01 3.48
CA THR A 110 -19.21 -2.17 3.44
C THR A 110 -19.70 -3.48 2.83
N ASN A 111 -18.84 -4.28 2.18
CA ASN A 111 -19.19 -5.61 1.65
C ASN A 111 -17.99 -6.56 1.71
N LEU A 112 -17.65 -7.03 2.89
CA LEU A 112 -16.62 -8.06 3.11
C LEU A 112 -16.94 -9.41 2.39
N SER A 113 -18.17 -9.61 1.96
CA SER A 113 -18.59 -10.82 1.23
C SER A 113 -18.05 -10.91 -0.21
N GLU A 114 -17.47 -9.84 -0.73
CA GLU A 114 -17.00 -9.78 -2.13
C GLU A 114 -15.48 -9.69 -2.28
N ILE A 115 -14.73 -9.54 -1.19
CA ILE A 115 -13.28 -9.36 -1.21
C ILE A 115 -12.63 -10.21 -0.14
N ILE A 116 -11.64 -10.99 -0.52
CA ILE A 116 -10.72 -11.66 0.40
C ILE A 116 -9.53 -10.73 0.60
N LEU A 117 -9.18 -10.49 1.85
CA LEU A 117 -8.10 -9.60 2.23
C LEU A 117 -7.21 -10.31 3.24
N SER A 118 -5.93 -10.20 3.02
CA SER A 118 -4.90 -10.53 4.00
C SER A 118 -3.94 -9.36 4.10
N SER A 119 -3.67 -8.90 5.29
CA SER A 119 -2.59 -7.96 5.55
C SER A 119 -1.74 -8.48 6.69
N ASN A 120 -0.45 -8.52 6.46
CA ASN A 120 0.54 -8.87 7.47
C ASN A 120 1.52 -7.71 7.58
N GLN A 121 1.56 -7.09 8.74
CA GLN A 121 2.53 -6.06 9.08
C GLN A 121 3.54 -6.69 10.03
N GLN A 122 4.82 -6.57 9.70
CA GLN A 122 5.91 -7.05 10.52
C GLN A 122 6.63 -5.87 11.17
N ASP A 123 7.13 -6.09 12.38
CA ASP A 123 7.88 -5.05 13.13
C ASP A 123 9.29 -4.78 12.52
N ASP A 124 9.62 -5.43 11.43
CA ASP A 124 10.91 -5.32 10.73
C ASP A 124 10.89 -4.33 9.54
N GLY A 125 9.85 -3.54 9.40
CA GLY A 125 9.73 -2.55 8.32
C GLY A 125 9.11 -3.09 7.03
N HIS A 126 8.35 -4.19 7.13
CA HIS A 126 7.65 -4.77 5.99
C HIS A 126 6.15 -4.89 6.24
N ALA A 127 5.35 -4.61 5.23
CA ALA A 127 3.93 -4.90 5.24
C ALA A 127 3.52 -5.53 3.90
N ILE A 128 2.74 -6.60 3.98
CA ILE A 128 2.22 -7.31 2.82
C ILE A 128 0.71 -7.17 2.81
N TYR A 129 0.16 -6.79 1.68
CA TYR A 129 -1.27 -6.72 1.43
C TYR A 129 -1.62 -7.61 0.26
N GLU A 130 -2.56 -8.51 0.47
CA GLU A 130 -3.07 -9.43 -0.55
C GLU A 130 -4.58 -9.25 -0.67
N ALA A 131 -5.08 -9.18 -1.87
CA ALA A 131 -6.49 -8.98 -2.13
C ALA A 131 -6.98 -9.85 -3.29
N GLY A 132 -8.21 -10.32 -3.16
CA GLY A 132 -8.92 -11.03 -4.23
C GLY A 132 -10.38 -10.61 -4.27
N SER A 133 -10.88 -10.21 -5.43
CA SER A 133 -12.29 -9.91 -5.64
C SER A 133 -13.07 -11.17 -5.98
N LEU A 134 -14.06 -11.51 -5.17
CA LEU A 134 -15.00 -12.61 -5.40
C LEU A 134 -16.10 -12.25 -6.40
N SER A 135 -16.13 -10.99 -6.83
CA SER A 135 -17.17 -10.47 -7.70
C SER A 135 -16.66 -10.18 -9.12
N ARG A 136 -17.58 -9.85 -10.01
CA ARG A 136 -17.23 -9.35 -11.36
C ARG A 136 -16.53 -7.98 -11.36
N PHE A 137 -16.50 -7.29 -10.23
CA PHE A 137 -15.88 -5.98 -10.09
C PHE A 137 -14.36 -6.09 -9.90
N ASP A 138 -13.67 -5.03 -10.25
CA ASP A 138 -12.23 -4.93 -10.05
C ASP A 138 -11.88 -4.71 -8.57
N LEU A 139 -10.61 -4.91 -8.24
CA LEU A 139 -10.07 -4.57 -6.93
C LEU A 139 -10.29 -3.10 -6.62
N LYS A 140 -10.66 -2.83 -5.38
CA LYS A 140 -10.85 -1.46 -4.88
C LYS A 140 -9.51 -0.82 -4.51
N PRO A 141 -9.49 0.52 -4.38
CA PRO A 141 -8.31 1.24 -3.88
C PRO A 141 -7.87 0.75 -2.51
N ILE A 142 -6.56 0.65 -2.33
CA ILE A 142 -5.90 0.29 -1.08
C ILE A 142 -5.47 1.60 -0.41
N ARG A 143 -5.97 1.88 0.78
CA ARG A 143 -5.56 3.03 1.58
C ARG A 143 -4.47 2.62 2.57
N VAL A 144 -3.39 3.35 2.56
CA VAL A 144 -2.28 3.19 3.50
C VAL A 144 -2.14 4.47 4.30
N ASN A 145 -2.39 4.39 5.60
CA ASN A 145 -2.09 5.47 6.52
C ASN A 145 -0.68 5.30 7.04
N VAL A 146 0.05 6.40 7.16
CA VAL A 146 1.44 6.39 7.59
C VAL A 146 1.62 7.40 8.71
N GLU A 147 2.08 6.90 9.83
CA GLU A 147 2.55 7.74 10.94
C GLU A 147 4.07 7.84 10.82
N GLN A 148 4.59 9.03 10.59
CA GLN A 148 6.02 9.29 10.54
C GLN A 148 6.47 10.11 11.75
N SER A 149 7.69 9.83 12.20
CA SER A 149 8.35 10.69 13.19
C SER A 149 8.57 12.07 12.61
N GLU A 150 8.29 13.11 13.38
CA GLU A 150 8.48 14.49 12.97
C GLU A 150 9.91 14.72 12.43
N ASN A 151 10.00 15.39 11.30
CA ASN A 151 11.23 15.84 10.62
C ASN A 151 12.07 14.77 9.87
N ILE A 152 11.63 13.53 9.73
CA ILE A 152 12.34 12.52 8.96
C ILE A 152 11.43 12.07 7.81
N GLN A 153 11.90 12.25 6.58
CA GLN A 153 11.27 11.73 5.39
C GLN A 153 11.97 10.43 5.01
N ALA A 154 11.38 9.31 5.39
CA ALA A 154 11.86 8.02 4.95
C ALA A 154 11.11 7.58 3.69
N PRO A 155 11.79 7.07 2.66
CA PRO A 155 11.14 6.53 1.48
C PRO A 155 10.33 5.28 1.82
N ILE A 156 9.23 5.08 1.09
CA ILE A 156 8.46 3.84 1.12
C ILE A 156 8.63 3.17 -0.24
N PHE A 157 9.08 1.93 -0.21
CA PHE A 157 9.22 1.09 -1.39
C PHE A 157 7.96 0.28 -1.58
N ILE A 158 7.37 0.32 -2.76
CA ILE A 158 6.15 -0.38 -3.12
C ILE A 158 6.47 -1.34 -4.25
N SER A 159 6.36 -2.64 -3.98
CA SER A 159 6.39 -3.67 -5.00
C SER A 159 4.99 -4.24 -5.16
N TYR A 160 4.54 -4.48 -6.38
CA TYR A 160 3.18 -4.91 -6.64
C TYR A 160 3.08 -5.87 -7.80
N ILE A 161 2.07 -6.74 -7.73
CA ILE A 161 1.63 -7.58 -8.85
C ILE A 161 0.09 -7.70 -8.79
N PHE A 162 -0.55 -7.45 -9.94
CA PHE A 162 -1.99 -7.54 -10.10
C PHE A 162 -2.34 -8.48 -11.24
N TYR A 163 -3.36 -9.30 -11.03
CA TYR A 163 -3.84 -10.30 -11.98
C TYR A 163 -5.28 -10.01 -12.40
N GLY A 164 -5.61 -10.35 -13.62
CA GLY A 164 -6.96 -10.32 -14.17
C GLY A 164 -7.74 -11.61 -13.96
N SER A 165 -8.93 -11.68 -14.54
CA SER A 165 -9.85 -12.81 -14.38
C SER A 165 -9.35 -14.12 -14.98
N GLY A 166 -8.45 -14.06 -15.95
CA GLY A 166 -7.81 -15.23 -16.57
C GLY A 166 -6.43 -15.56 -15.99
N ASN A 167 -6.10 -15.03 -14.84
CA ASN A 167 -4.78 -15.17 -14.20
C ASN A 167 -3.62 -14.55 -15.00
N GLU A 168 -3.94 -13.68 -15.95
CA GLU A 168 -2.96 -12.87 -16.66
C GLU A 168 -2.43 -11.76 -15.76
N ILE A 169 -1.16 -11.43 -15.88
CA ILE A 169 -0.59 -10.26 -15.20
C ILE A 169 -1.13 -9.00 -15.85
N VAL A 170 -1.91 -8.23 -15.11
CA VAL A 170 -2.42 -6.92 -15.52
C VAL A 170 -1.35 -5.86 -15.31
N SER A 171 -0.62 -5.96 -14.19
CA SER A 171 0.43 -5.00 -13.86
C SER A 171 1.38 -5.60 -12.82
N GLU A 172 2.66 -5.36 -13.00
CA GLU A 172 3.70 -5.67 -12.02
C GLU A 172 4.76 -4.59 -12.04
N GLY A 173 5.44 -4.39 -10.92
CA GLY A 173 6.53 -3.43 -10.85
C GLY A 173 6.85 -2.99 -9.44
N GLU A 174 7.75 -2.01 -9.41
CA GLU A 174 8.23 -1.39 -8.19
C GLU A 174 8.16 0.13 -8.33
N GLN A 175 7.93 0.80 -7.23
CA GLN A 175 7.89 2.25 -7.14
C GLN A 175 8.36 2.70 -5.76
N GLU A 176 9.15 3.75 -5.73
CA GLU A 176 9.51 4.46 -4.51
C GLU A 176 8.66 5.72 -4.38
N ILE A 177 8.16 5.96 -3.19
CA ILE A 177 7.46 7.21 -2.86
C ILE A 177 8.09 7.87 -1.64
N ASN A 178 8.21 9.18 -1.71
CA ASN A 178 8.58 10.01 -0.57
C ASN A 178 7.30 10.70 -0.07
N LEU A 179 6.91 10.41 1.15
CA LEU A 179 5.78 11.09 1.77
C LEU A 179 6.20 12.50 2.13
N VAL A 180 5.61 13.46 1.45
CA VAL A 180 5.68 14.84 1.89
C VAL A 180 4.53 15.03 2.86
N GLN A 181 4.84 15.25 4.14
CA GLN A 181 3.80 15.66 5.10
C GLN A 181 3.21 16.97 4.60
N ILE A 182 1.96 16.93 4.20
CA ILE A 182 1.23 18.15 3.88
C ILE A 182 0.86 18.79 5.22
N PRO A 183 1.37 20.00 5.53
CA PRO A 183 1.03 20.67 6.78
C PRO A 183 -0.49 20.86 6.92
N GLU A 184 -1.03 20.67 8.11
CA GLU A 184 -2.47 20.85 8.35
C GLU A 184 -2.91 22.31 8.35
N SER A 185 -1.98 23.23 8.57
CA SER A 185 -2.26 24.67 8.66
C SER A 185 -1.13 25.52 8.06
N PHE A 186 -1.47 26.75 7.70
CA PHE A 186 -0.46 27.74 7.36
C PHE A 186 0.39 28.07 8.59
N ALA A 187 1.69 28.05 8.43
CA ALA A 187 2.61 28.49 9.47
C ALA A 187 3.77 29.27 8.88
N LEU A 188 4.25 30.23 9.63
CA LEU A 188 5.47 30.97 9.38
C LEU A 188 6.37 30.85 10.61
N ASN A 189 7.47 30.17 10.45
CA ASN A 189 8.43 29.96 11.54
C ASN A 189 9.38 31.17 11.68
N GLN A 190 9.91 31.33 12.87
CA GLN A 190 10.95 32.32 13.10
C GLN A 190 12.17 31.99 12.22
N ASN A 191 12.75 33.01 11.63
CA ASN A 191 13.97 32.83 10.85
C ASN A 191 15.13 32.29 11.70
N TYR A 192 15.90 31.37 11.12
CA TYR A 192 17.04 30.76 11.81
C TYR A 192 18.27 30.71 10.90
N PRO A 193 19.47 31.06 11.42
CA PRO A 193 19.73 31.59 12.76
C PRO A 193 19.16 33.00 12.95
N ASN A 194 18.87 33.36 14.21
CA ASN A 194 18.49 34.71 14.60
C ASN A 194 19.13 35.00 15.98
N PRO A 195 20.11 35.93 16.11
CA PRO A 195 20.63 36.84 15.03
C PRO A 195 21.36 36.09 13.91
N PHE A 196 21.38 36.66 12.71
CA PHE A 196 22.01 36.09 11.52
C PHE A 196 23.23 36.87 11.03
N ASN A 197 24.17 36.16 10.35
CA ASN A 197 25.33 36.77 9.72
C ASN A 197 25.92 35.86 8.62
N PRO A 198 25.88 36.21 7.35
CA PRO A 198 24.99 37.18 6.71
C PRO A 198 23.67 36.53 6.24
N LEU A 199 23.48 35.18 6.45
CA LEU A 199 22.36 34.42 5.91
C LEU A 199 21.42 33.92 7.02
N THR A 200 20.14 33.91 6.72
CA THR A 200 19.13 33.27 7.54
C THR A 200 18.14 32.50 6.64
N LYS A 201 17.45 31.50 7.18
CA LYS A 201 16.40 30.78 6.51
C LYS A 201 15.04 31.18 7.09
N ILE A 202 14.08 31.44 6.20
CA ILE A 202 12.68 31.67 6.56
C ILE A 202 11.92 30.42 6.11
N GLN A 203 11.30 29.72 7.05
CA GLN A 203 10.55 28.51 6.80
C GLN A 203 9.06 28.78 6.97
N TYR A 204 8.26 28.37 5.99
CA TYR A 204 6.82 28.47 6.03
C TYR A 204 6.15 27.14 5.62
N GLN A 205 4.90 26.96 6.02
CA GLN A 205 4.13 25.75 5.73
C GLN A 205 2.86 26.14 4.99
N LEU A 206 2.53 25.33 3.96
CA LEU A 206 1.34 25.51 3.11
C LEU A 206 0.53 24.21 3.11
N PRO A 207 -0.72 24.20 3.61
CA PRO A 207 -1.56 23.01 3.64
C PRO A 207 -2.13 22.64 2.26
N TYR A 208 -2.07 23.53 1.29
CA TYR A 208 -2.51 23.31 -0.11
C TYR A 208 -1.77 24.27 -1.03
N GLN A 209 -1.82 23.98 -2.33
CA GLN A 209 -1.20 24.81 -3.35
C GLN A 209 -1.84 26.20 -3.36
N THR A 210 -1.04 27.24 -3.17
CA THR A 210 -1.48 28.63 -3.16
C THR A 210 -0.33 29.54 -3.57
N ASP A 211 -0.65 30.75 -4.01
CA ASP A 211 0.33 31.79 -4.28
C ASP A 211 0.88 32.33 -2.96
N VAL A 212 2.20 32.51 -2.91
CA VAL A 212 2.91 33.06 -1.74
C VAL A 212 3.55 34.36 -2.10
N ASN A 213 3.32 35.36 -1.27
CA ASN A 213 4.05 36.63 -1.34
C ASN A 213 4.80 36.82 -0.02
N LEU A 214 6.11 36.86 -0.08
CA LEU A 214 6.99 37.11 1.07
C LEU A 214 7.53 38.52 1.00
N SER A 215 7.17 39.39 1.97
CA SER A 215 7.71 40.72 2.11
C SER A 215 8.51 40.85 3.40
N ILE A 216 9.66 41.47 3.33
CA ILE A 216 10.54 41.69 4.47
C ILE A 216 10.64 43.21 4.72
N TYR A 217 10.44 43.62 5.96
CA TYR A 217 10.45 45.01 6.37
C TYR A 217 11.54 45.26 7.39
N ASP A 218 12.12 46.48 7.34
CA ASP A 218 12.99 46.95 8.41
C ASP A 218 12.19 47.41 9.65
N ILE A 219 12.87 47.77 10.72
CA ILE A 219 12.26 48.24 11.97
C ILE A 219 11.47 49.55 11.82
N LEU A 220 11.68 50.28 10.72
CA LEU A 220 10.97 51.51 10.39
C LEU A 220 9.78 51.29 9.50
N GLY A 221 9.55 50.04 9.06
CA GLY A 221 8.45 49.64 8.19
C GLY A 221 8.74 49.83 6.69
N ASN A 222 9.98 50.04 6.30
CA ASN A 222 10.36 50.09 4.88
C ASN A 222 10.57 48.69 4.37
N GLU A 223 10.00 48.40 3.20
CA GLU A 223 10.19 47.10 2.54
C GLU A 223 11.65 46.95 2.08
N VAL A 224 12.26 45.84 2.47
CA VAL A 224 13.62 45.48 2.06
C VAL A 224 13.47 44.61 0.83
N ILE A 225 13.99 45.05 -0.30
CA ILE A 225 14.00 44.27 -1.54
C ILE A 225 15.05 43.17 -1.39
N VAL A 226 14.62 41.94 -1.57
CA VAL A 226 15.47 40.73 -1.57
C VAL A 226 15.76 40.33 -3.00
#